data_b19668d2f8b1a0c4188b94600a0d910f
#
_entry.id   b19668d2f8b1a0c4188b94600a0d910f
#
_cell.length_a   1.000
_cell.length_b   1.000
_cell.length_c   1.000
_cell.angle_alpha   90.00
_cell.angle_beta   90.00
_cell.angle_gamma   90.00
#
_symmetry.space_group_name_H-M   'P 1'
#
loop_
_entity.id
_entity.type
_entity.pdbx_description
1 polymer ?
#
loop_
_entity_poly.entity_id
_entity_poly.type
_entity_poly.pdbx_seq_one_letter_code
_entity_poly.pdbx_strand_id
1 'polypeptide(L)'
;METLKIGQTTFTWLDGGVTYLDGGAMFGVVPKPLWSKKYPVNELNQIELRTDPILVQKEGINLLIDSGIGSGRLTDKQKRNFGVTAESNVIASLNEMGLKAEDIDYVLMTHLHFDHVSGLTKLVNDELVSVFPRAKIITSSTEWKEMREPNIRSANTYWKENWLAIEKQVVPFEEKTEPVPGIEMIHTGGHSNGHSVIKVEDNGEILLHMADLMPTHAHSNPLWVLAYDDYPMNSIQQKQKWLGYAGEKQTWLSFYHDAFYRAIKFNEKREMIDKVERIRPE
;
A
#
# COMPACT_ATOMS: atom_id res chain seq x y z
N MET A 1 -8.72 -9.19 13.05
CA MET A 1 -7.65 -8.54 12.25
C MET A 1 -6.33 -9.22 12.56
N GLU A 2 -5.49 -9.46 11.57
CA GLU A 2 -4.18 -10.08 11.74
C GLU A 2 -3.15 -9.06 12.19
N THR A 3 -2.22 -9.52 13.02
CA THR A 3 -1.16 -8.67 13.58
C THR A 3 0.21 -9.32 13.42
N LEU A 4 1.24 -8.49 13.31
CA LEU A 4 2.65 -8.87 13.39
C LEU A 4 3.34 -7.95 14.39
N LYS A 5 4.21 -8.49 15.23
CA LYS A 5 5.03 -7.70 16.13
C LYS A 5 6.50 -7.90 15.82
N ILE A 6 7.23 -6.81 15.66
CA ILE A 6 8.67 -6.78 15.58
C ILE A 6 9.21 -5.83 16.65
N GLY A 7 10.13 -6.31 17.49
CA GLY A 7 10.56 -5.56 18.66
C GLY A 7 9.37 -5.13 19.53
N GLN A 8 9.19 -3.82 19.73
CA GLN A 8 8.06 -3.22 20.43
C GLN A 8 6.98 -2.67 19.49
N THR A 9 7.24 -2.68 18.17
CA THR A 9 6.33 -2.15 17.14
C THR A 9 5.30 -3.21 16.74
N THR A 10 4.03 -2.84 16.74
CA THR A 10 2.91 -3.69 16.33
C THR A 10 2.33 -3.21 14.99
N PHE A 11 2.11 -4.14 14.08
CA PHE A 11 1.47 -3.94 12.78
C PHE A 11 0.13 -4.64 12.79
N THR A 12 -0.93 -3.95 12.37
CA THR A 12 -2.29 -4.50 12.25
C THR A 12 -2.85 -4.13 10.90
N TRP A 13 -3.29 -5.12 10.10
CA TRP A 13 -3.93 -4.87 8.81
C TRP A 13 -5.40 -4.55 9.00
N LEU A 14 -5.80 -3.38 8.51
CA LEU A 14 -7.18 -2.91 8.57
C LEU A 14 -7.93 -3.32 7.30
N ASP A 15 -9.27 -3.33 7.33
CA ASP A 15 -10.08 -3.66 6.15
C ASP A 15 -10.22 -2.42 5.25
N GLY A 16 -9.39 -2.34 4.23
CA GLY A 16 -9.34 -1.19 3.30
C GLY A 16 -10.18 -1.35 2.04
N GLY A 17 -10.76 -2.53 1.80
CA GLY A 17 -11.59 -2.82 0.64
C GLY A 17 -11.08 -3.96 -0.24
N VAL A 18 -11.86 -4.30 -1.27
CA VAL A 18 -11.56 -5.39 -2.22
C VAL A 18 -11.71 -4.91 -3.65
N THR A 19 -10.71 -5.18 -4.47
CA THR A 19 -10.74 -4.93 -5.91
C THR A 19 -10.41 -6.19 -6.69
N TYR A 20 -10.91 -6.26 -7.94
CA TYR A 20 -10.58 -7.32 -8.88
C TYR A 20 -10.02 -6.69 -10.15
N LEU A 21 -8.72 -6.84 -10.38
CA LEU A 21 -8.05 -6.27 -11.55
C LEU A 21 -7.62 -7.37 -12.52
N ASP A 22 -7.48 -7.00 -13.80
CA ASP A 22 -7.00 -7.92 -14.84
C ASP A 22 -5.63 -8.48 -14.49
N GLY A 23 -5.51 -9.81 -14.46
CA GLY A 23 -4.26 -10.48 -14.12
C GLY A 23 -3.15 -10.24 -15.13
N GLY A 24 -3.49 -10.02 -16.42
CA GLY A 24 -2.50 -9.62 -17.42
C GLY A 24 -1.90 -8.24 -17.11
N ALA A 25 -2.72 -7.28 -16.70
CA ALA A 25 -2.26 -5.97 -16.30
C ALA A 25 -1.42 -6.02 -15.00
N MET A 26 -1.81 -6.87 -14.03
CA MET A 26 -1.08 -7.03 -12.79
C MET A 26 0.26 -7.77 -12.94
N PHE A 27 0.40 -8.63 -13.95
CA PHE A 27 1.64 -9.37 -14.20
C PHE A 27 2.41 -8.92 -15.45
N GLY A 28 1.91 -7.88 -16.14
CA GLY A 28 2.59 -7.26 -17.27
C GLY A 28 2.91 -8.24 -18.40
N VAL A 29 4.18 -8.34 -18.74
CA VAL A 29 4.65 -9.21 -19.84
C VAL A 29 4.76 -10.69 -19.48
N VAL A 30 4.48 -11.06 -18.22
CA VAL A 30 4.58 -12.46 -17.77
C VAL A 30 3.43 -13.27 -18.37
N PRO A 31 3.69 -14.40 -19.07
CA PRO A 31 2.63 -15.23 -19.63
C PRO A 31 1.68 -15.80 -18.56
N LYS A 32 0.37 -15.76 -18.83
CA LYS A 32 -0.66 -16.28 -17.92
C LYS A 32 -0.36 -17.70 -17.38
N PRO A 33 0.10 -18.69 -18.19
CA PRO A 33 0.42 -20.04 -17.68
C PRO A 33 1.51 -20.07 -16.60
N LEU A 34 2.29 -18.99 -16.43
CA LEU A 34 3.31 -18.89 -15.39
C LEU A 34 2.74 -18.21 -14.14
N TRP A 35 2.14 -17.00 -14.26
CA TRP A 35 1.69 -16.26 -13.08
C TRP A 35 0.43 -16.87 -12.44
N SER A 36 -0.48 -17.48 -13.23
CA SER A 36 -1.70 -18.09 -12.67
C SER A 36 -1.44 -19.34 -11.80
N LYS A 37 -0.21 -19.88 -11.83
CA LYS A 37 0.24 -20.90 -10.86
C LYS A 37 0.64 -20.32 -9.50
N LYS A 38 0.86 -19.00 -9.44
CA LYS A 38 1.30 -18.29 -8.24
C LYS A 38 0.17 -17.52 -7.56
N TYR A 39 -0.82 -17.11 -8.35
CA TYR A 39 -1.93 -16.31 -7.85
C TYR A 39 -3.24 -16.75 -8.54
N PRO A 40 -4.31 -17.06 -7.80
CA PRO A 40 -5.59 -17.48 -8.35
C PRO A 40 -6.23 -16.42 -9.24
N VAL A 41 -6.92 -16.86 -10.27
CA VAL A 41 -7.56 -16.02 -11.28
C VAL A 41 -8.98 -16.52 -11.56
N ASN A 42 -9.93 -15.60 -11.72
CA ASN A 42 -11.31 -15.94 -12.08
C ASN A 42 -11.48 -16.12 -13.61
N GLU A 43 -12.71 -16.46 -14.04
CA GLU A 43 -13.04 -16.67 -15.45
C GLU A 43 -12.88 -15.41 -16.32
N LEU A 44 -12.99 -14.21 -15.71
CA LEU A 44 -12.79 -12.92 -16.36
C LEU A 44 -11.33 -12.49 -16.42
N ASN A 45 -10.39 -13.38 -16.12
CA ASN A 45 -8.96 -13.09 -16.02
C ASN A 45 -8.59 -12.09 -14.90
N GLN A 46 -9.42 -11.94 -13.88
CA GLN A 46 -9.19 -11.02 -12.78
C GLN A 46 -8.62 -11.75 -11.56
N ILE A 47 -7.76 -11.07 -10.83
CA ILE A 47 -7.22 -11.50 -9.54
C ILE A 47 -7.80 -10.66 -8.41
N GLU A 48 -8.03 -11.28 -7.26
CA GLU A 48 -8.46 -10.57 -6.04
C GLU A 48 -7.28 -9.78 -5.46
N LEU A 49 -7.53 -8.52 -5.18
CA LEU A 49 -6.59 -7.63 -4.52
C LEU A 49 -7.26 -6.98 -3.31
N ARG A 50 -6.50 -6.79 -2.25
CA ARG A 50 -6.89 -6.01 -1.09
C ARG A 50 -6.37 -4.59 -1.24
N THR A 51 -6.95 -3.67 -0.48
CA THR A 51 -6.44 -2.31 -0.33
C THR A 51 -6.30 -2.00 1.16
N ASP A 52 -5.64 -2.91 1.89
CA ASP A 52 -5.66 -2.95 3.34
C ASP A 52 -4.55 -2.09 3.97
N PRO A 53 -4.86 -0.91 4.55
CA PRO A 53 -3.88 -0.11 5.26
C PRO A 53 -3.32 -0.85 6.47
N ILE A 54 -2.07 -0.51 6.82
CA ILE A 54 -1.41 -1.11 7.97
C ILE A 54 -1.32 -0.07 9.08
N LEU A 55 -2.00 -0.33 10.20
CA LEU A 55 -1.79 0.44 11.42
C LEU A 55 -0.48 0.01 12.07
N VAL A 56 0.42 0.95 12.27
CA VAL A 56 1.70 0.77 12.94
C VAL A 56 1.65 1.51 14.27
N GLN A 57 1.82 0.77 15.37
CA GLN A 57 1.81 1.34 16.72
C GLN A 57 3.19 1.18 17.35
N LYS A 58 3.81 2.30 17.72
CA LYS A 58 5.14 2.36 18.34
C LYS A 58 5.18 3.47 19.39
N GLU A 59 5.56 3.13 20.62
CA GLU A 59 5.79 4.09 21.70
C GLU A 59 4.62 5.09 21.92
N GLY A 60 3.38 4.60 21.75
CA GLY A 60 2.17 5.44 21.91
C GLY A 60 1.82 6.29 20.68
N ILE A 61 2.57 6.19 19.59
CA ILE A 61 2.30 6.84 18.31
C ILE A 61 1.55 5.88 17.40
N ASN A 62 0.49 6.36 16.74
CA ASN A 62 -0.29 5.63 15.78
C ASN A 62 -0.04 6.15 14.36
N LEU A 63 0.48 5.30 13.48
CA LEU A 63 0.70 5.62 12.08
C LEU A 63 -0.12 4.69 11.19
N LEU A 64 -0.61 5.18 10.06
CA LEU A 64 -1.13 4.34 8.98
C LEU A 64 -0.13 4.30 7.82
N ILE A 65 0.06 3.13 7.23
CA ILE A 65 0.67 2.98 5.91
C ILE A 65 -0.49 2.88 4.93
N ASP A 66 -0.60 3.86 4.04
CA ASP A 66 -1.69 4.08 3.09
C ASP A 66 -3.08 4.20 3.76
N SER A 67 -4.16 4.37 3.01
CA SER A 67 -5.46 4.71 3.59
C SER A 67 -6.66 3.90 3.10
N GLY A 68 -6.46 3.00 2.14
CA GLY A 68 -7.54 2.22 1.54
C GLY A 68 -8.26 2.94 0.40
N ILE A 69 -9.18 2.21 -0.22
CA ILE A 69 -9.96 2.71 -1.36
C ILE A 69 -11.03 3.74 -0.96
N GLY A 70 -11.21 3.96 0.35
CA GLY A 70 -12.25 4.84 0.88
C GLY A 70 -13.65 4.22 0.84
N SER A 71 -14.65 4.97 1.28
CA SER A 71 -16.04 4.54 1.28
C SER A 71 -17.00 5.68 0.97
N GLY A 72 -18.14 5.36 0.32
CA GLY A 72 -19.24 6.27 0.04
C GLY A 72 -18.97 7.35 -1.02
N ARG A 73 -17.83 7.31 -1.74
CA ARG A 73 -17.49 8.33 -2.75
C ARG A 73 -17.37 7.79 -4.17
N LEU A 74 -17.11 6.49 -4.32
CA LEU A 74 -16.95 5.88 -5.62
C LEU A 74 -18.29 5.80 -6.35
N THR A 75 -18.35 6.32 -7.57
CA THR A 75 -19.49 6.14 -8.46
C THR A 75 -19.57 4.68 -8.92
N ASP A 76 -20.76 4.22 -9.34
CA ASP A 76 -20.95 2.88 -9.89
C ASP A 76 -20.05 2.62 -11.11
N LYS A 77 -19.78 3.66 -11.90
CA LYS A 77 -18.83 3.58 -13.03
C LYS A 77 -17.39 3.33 -12.54
N GLN A 78 -16.96 4.04 -11.51
CA GLN A 78 -15.62 3.83 -10.92
C GLN A 78 -15.53 2.43 -10.30
N LYS A 79 -16.54 2.00 -9.53
CA LYS A 79 -16.56 0.64 -8.96
C LYS A 79 -16.42 -0.44 -10.04
N ARG A 80 -17.18 -0.31 -11.15
CA ARG A 80 -17.04 -1.26 -12.28
C ARG A 80 -15.68 -1.20 -12.96
N ASN A 81 -15.16 0.01 -13.23
CA ASN A 81 -13.90 0.17 -13.95
C ASN A 81 -12.69 -0.35 -13.17
N PHE A 82 -12.71 -0.20 -11.85
CA PHE A 82 -11.61 -0.61 -10.95
C PHE A 82 -11.92 -1.91 -10.19
N GLY A 83 -12.98 -2.63 -10.60
CA GLY A 83 -13.32 -3.93 -10.01
C GLY A 83 -13.59 -3.90 -8.52
N VAL A 84 -14.07 -2.77 -7.98
CA VAL A 84 -14.35 -2.61 -6.53
C VAL A 84 -15.58 -3.40 -6.15
N THR A 85 -15.41 -4.42 -5.32
CA THR A 85 -16.50 -5.28 -4.82
C THR A 85 -16.84 -4.99 -3.36
N ALA A 86 -15.90 -4.43 -2.61
CA ALA A 86 -16.12 -3.95 -1.25
C ALA A 86 -15.35 -2.65 -1.03
N GLU A 87 -16.01 -1.67 -0.45
CA GLU A 87 -15.39 -0.41 -0.03
C GLU A 87 -14.70 -0.57 1.33
N SER A 88 -13.96 0.45 1.74
CA SER A 88 -13.15 0.47 2.97
C SER A 88 -14.00 0.47 4.24
N ASN A 89 -13.58 -0.31 5.24
CA ASN A 89 -14.08 -0.33 6.61
C ASN A 89 -13.00 0.10 7.61
N VAL A 90 -12.00 0.86 7.20
CA VAL A 90 -10.85 1.28 8.05
C VAL A 90 -11.30 1.92 9.36
N ILE A 91 -12.30 2.79 9.33
CA ILE A 91 -12.81 3.43 10.55
C ILE A 91 -13.46 2.43 11.50
N ALA A 92 -14.21 1.45 10.98
CA ALA A 92 -14.77 0.38 11.81
C ALA A 92 -13.64 -0.47 12.42
N SER A 93 -12.63 -0.82 11.63
CA SER A 93 -11.46 -1.55 12.10
C SER A 93 -10.70 -0.80 13.23
N LEU A 94 -10.51 0.51 13.11
CA LEU A 94 -9.93 1.33 14.17
C LEU A 94 -10.80 1.33 15.43
N ASN A 95 -12.12 1.49 15.28
CA ASN A 95 -13.04 1.49 16.41
C ASN A 95 -13.05 0.16 17.17
N GLU A 96 -12.93 -0.99 16.48
CA GLU A 96 -12.78 -2.31 17.11
C GLU A 96 -11.52 -2.40 17.99
N MET A 97 -10.48 -1.63 17.65
CA MET A 97 -9.25 -1.51 18.44
C MET A 97 -9.32 -0.42 19.53
N GLY A 98 -10.47 0.25 19.69
CA GLY A 98 -10.64 1.36 20.62
C GLY A 98 -10.01 2.67 20.18
N LEU A 99 -9.64 2.80 18.90
CA LEU A 99 -9.07 3.99 18.30
C LEU A 99 -10.12 4.72 17.45
N LYS A 100 -9.94 6.06 17.36
CA LYS A 100 -10.70 6.93 16.46
C LYS A 100 -9.79 7.46 15.36
N ALA A 101 -10.37 8.05 14.35
CA ALA A 101 -9.62 8.69 13.27
C ALA A 101 -8.70 9.83 13.78
N GLU A 102 -9.13 10.52 14.84
CA GLU A 102 -8.35 11.58 15.49
C GLU A 102 -7.14 11.10 16.27
N ASP A 103 -7.05 9.79 16.54
CA ASP A 103 -5.92 9.17 17.27
C ASP A 103 -4.78 8.78 16.32
N ILE A 104 -4.93 9.00 15.02
CA ILE A 104 -3.87 8.78 14.04
C ILE A 104 -2.99 10.02 13.96
N ASP A 105 -1.69 9.84 14.26
CA ASP A 105 -0.69 10.91 14.26
C ASP A 105 -0.08 11.16 12.87
N TYR A 106 0.11 10.07 12.11
CA TYR A 106 0.70 10.12 10.77
C TYR A 106 -0.02 9.18 9.81
N VAL A 107 -0.12 9.60 8.54
CA VAL A 107 -0.40 8.68 7.42
C VAL A 107 0.79 8.73 6.46
N LEU A 108 1.43 7.58 6.29
CA LEU A 108 2.60 7.40 5.43
C LEU A 108 2.11 6.89 4.08
N MET A 109 2.06 7.78 3.09
CA MET A 109 1.60 7.43 1.75
C MET A 109 2.76 6.93 0.91
N THR A 110 2.71 5.65 0.52
CA THR A 110 3.71 5.05 -0.36
C THR A 110 3.68 5.70 -1.73
N HIS A 111 2.49 5.95 -2.23
CA HIS A 111 2.16 6.73 -3.42
C HIS A 111 0.68 7.16 -3.36
N LEU A 112 0.21 7.91 -4.35
CA LEU A 112 -1.11 8.55 -4.27
C LEU A 112 -2.09 8.09 -5.36
N HIS A 113 -1.98 6.86 -5.87
CA HIS A 113 -3.00 6.25 -6.69
C HIS A 113 -4.31 6.08 -5.89
N PHE A 114 -5.44 6.07 -6.60
CA PHE A 114 -6.78 6.15 -6.00
C PHE A 114 -7.04 5.10 -4.90
N ASP A 115 -6.53 3.90 -5.06
CA ASP A 115 -6.74 2.77 -4.14
C ASP A 115 -5.87 2.83 -2.87
N HIS A 116 -4.88 3.72 -2.83
CA HIS A 116 -4.07 4.03 -1.66
C HIS A 116 -4.54 5.30 -0.94
N VAL A 117 -4.98 6.32 -1.69
CA VAL A 117 -5.21 7.67 -1.15
C VAL A 117 -6.67 7.98 -0.90
N SER A 118 -7.62 7.25 -1.49
CA SER A 118 -9.04 7.63 -1.43
C SER A 118 -9.63 7.58 -0.02
N GLY A 119 -9.03 6.80 0.88
CA GLY A 119 -9.43 6.75 2.29
C GLY A 119 -9.05 7.99 3.11
N LEU A 120 -8.25 8.91 2.57
CA LEU A 120 -7.89 10.16 3.27
C LEU A 120 -9.02 11.18 3.33
N THR A 121 -10.02 11.09 2.43
CA THR A 121 -11.10 12.08 2.34
C THR A 121 -12.47 11.41 2.33
N LYS A 122 -13.46 12.09 2.87
CA LYS A 122 -14.87 11.68 2.87
C LYS A 122 -15.80 12.86 2.58
N LEU A 123 -17.02 12.57 2.18
CA LEU A 123 -18.09 13.58 2.05
C LEU A 123 -18.85 13.72 3.37
N VAL A 124 -19.02 14.94 3.83
CA VAL A 124 -19.91 15.29 4.96
C VAL A 124 -20.74 16.49 4.51
N ASN A 125 -22.06 16.33 4.40
CA ASN A 125 -22.97 17.37 3.88
C ASN A 125 -22.50 17.95 2.53
N ASP A 126 -22.11 17.09 1.60
CA ASP A 126 -21.58 17.42 0.27
C ASP A 126 -20.23 18.18 0.26
N GLU A 127 -19.58 18.32 1.40
CA GLU A 127 -18.25 18.89 1.50
C GLU A 127 -17.20 17.80 1.69
N LEU A 128 -16.06 17.93 0.99
CA LEU A 128 -14.89 17.07 1.18
C LEU A 128 -14.16 17.47 2.46
N VAL A 129 -14.00 16.52 3.36
CA VAL A 129 -13.24 16.69 4.61
C VAL A 129 -12.19 15.59 4.78
N SER A 130 -11.13 15.88 5.53
CA SER A 130 -10.15 14.88 5.93
C SER A 130 -10.78 13.82 6.83
N VAL A 131 -10.45 12.55 6.59
CA VAL A 131 -10.82 11.43 7.47
C VAL A 131 -9.97 11.44 8.75
N PHE A 132 -8.68 11.80 8.65
CA PHE A 132 -7.72 11.81 9.74
C PHE A 132 -7.30 13.26 10.05
N PRO A 133 -8.13 14.06 10.75
CA PRO A 133 -8.00 15.52 10.80
C PRO A 133 -6.76 16.00 11.58
N ARG A 134 -6.15 15.14 12.40
CA ARG A 134 -4.96 15.46 13.19
C ARG A 134 -3.66 14.92 12.60
N ALA A 135 -3.76 13.98 11.66
CA ALA A 135 -2.61 13.31 11.09
C ALA A 135 -1.78 14.24 10.19
N LYS A 136 -0.46 14.11 10.27
CA LYS A 136 0.45 14.59 9.22
C LYS A 136 0.49 13.53 8.12
N ILE A 137 0.32 13.92 6.86
CA ILE A 137 0.34 13.04 5.70
C ILE A 137 1.71 13.16 5.04
N ILE A 138 2.51 12.11 5.12
CA ILE A 138 3.89 12.09 4.61
C ILE A 138 3.90 11.39 3.25
N THR A 139 4.45 12.04 2.24
CA THR A 139 4.67 11.48 0.90
C THR A 139 5.88 12.13 0.23
N SER A 140 6.41 11.56 -0.86
CA SER A 140 7.51 12.21 -1.55
C SER A 140 7.05 13.50 -2.24
N SER A 141 7.95 14.49 -2.37
CA SER A 141 7.67 15.74 -3.09
C SER A 141 7.32 15.47 -4.56
N THR A 142 7.97 14.46 -5.14
CA THR A 142 7.71 14.03 -6.51
C THR A 142 6.29 13.49 -6.66
N GLU A 143 5.84 12.60 -5.74
CA GLU A 143 4.50 12.05 -5.75
C GLU A 143 3.43 13.14 -5.53
N TRP A 144 3.68 14.03 -4.57
CA TRP A 144 2.79 15.15 -4.29
C TRP A 144 2.64 16.09 -5.49
N LYS A 145 3.71 16.29 -6.27
CA LYS A 145 3.64 17.05 -7.52
C LYS A 145 2.86 16.28 -8.57
N GLU A 146 3.16 14.98 -8.77
CA GLU A 146 2.53 14.13 -9.80
C GLU A 146 1.02 14.01 -9.58
N MET A 147 0.56 13.87 -8.33
CA MET A 147 -0.87 13.84 -8.02
C MET A 147 -1.61 15.10 -8.46
N ARG A 148 -0.99 16.25 -8.39
CA ARG A 148 -1.60 17.54 -8.78
C ARG A 148 -1.45 17.87 -10.26
N GLU A 149 -0.40 17.35 -10.88
CA GLU A 149 -0.02 17.55 -12.28
C GLU A 149 0.34 16.18 -12.91
N PRO A 150 -0.65 15.24 -13.03
CA PRO A 150 -0.34 13.89 -13.44
C PRO A 150 0.11 13.81 -14.90
N ASN A 151 0.99 12.86 -15.18
CA ASN A 151 1.35 12.52 -16.54
C ASN A 151 0.15 11.89 -17.29
N ILE A 152 0.20 11.91 -18.64
CA ILE A 152 -0.90 11.44 -19.49
C ILE A 152 -1.27 9.96 -19.26
N ARG A 153 -0.32 9.12 -18.84
CA ARG A 153 -0.52 7.69 -18.62
C ARG A 153 -1.31 7.43 -17.33
N SER A 154 -0.95 8.13 -16.23
CA SER A 154 -1.46 7.88 -14.88
C SER A 154 -2.58 8.82 -14.45
N ALA A 155 -2.96 9.79 -15.31
CA ALA A 155 -3.98 10.81 -14.98
C ALA A 155 -5.31 10.22 -14.49
N ASN A 156 -5.67 9.00 -14.94
CA ASN A 156 -6.90 8.34 -14.53
C ASN A 156 -6.89 7.80 -13.08
N THR A 157 -5.73 7.74 -12.43
CA THR A 157 -5.57 7.22 -11.07
C THR A 157 -5.42 8.33 -10.03
N TYR A 158 -5.17 9.58 -10.46
CA TYR A 158 -5.00 10.75 -9.61
C TYR A 158 -6.25 11.62 -9.63
N TRP A 159 -7.06 11.54 -8.58
CA TRP A 159 -8.33 12.26 -8.50
C TRP A 159 -8.22 13.47 -7.58
N LYS A 160 -8.69 14.61 -8.07
CA LYS A 160 -8.60 15.89 -7.37
C LYS A 160 -9.30 15.86 -5.99
N GLU A 161 -10.41 15.17 -5.87
CA GLU A 161 -11.18 15.01 -4.65
C GLU A 161 -10.41 14.22 -3.56
N ASN A 162 -9.34 13.51 -3.90
CA ASN A 162 -8.53 12.78 -2.94
C ASN A 162 -7.54 13.66 -2.18
N TRP A 163 -7.21 14.85 -2.69
CA TRP A 163 -6.20 15.69 -2.07
C TRP A 163 -6.65 17.10 -1.63
N LEU A 164 -7.75 17.62 -2.16
CA LEU A 164 -8.19 19.00 -1.89
C LEU A 164 -8.40 19.27 -0.38
N ALA A 165 -9.01 18.31 0.34
CA ALA A 165 -9.30 18.49 1.76
C ALA A 165 -8.11 18.25 2.68
N ILE A 166 -7.02 17.66 2.17
CA ILE A 166 -5.86 17.25 2.97
C ILE A 166 -4.60 18.06 2.65
N GLU A 167 -4.64 18.98 1.71
CA GLU A 167 -3.47 19.71 1.21
C GLU A 167 -2.63 20.35 2.34
N LYS A 168 -3.30 20.89 3.36
CA LYS A 168 -2.63 21.53 4.51
C LYS A 168 -2.00 20.54 5.49
N GLN A 169 -2.32 19.26 5.40
CA GLN A 169 -1.79 18.20 6.25
C GLN A 169 -0.57 17.52 5.61
N VAL A 170 -0.34 17.72 4.30
CA VAL A 170 0.74 17.07 3.55
C VAL A 170 2.08 17.67 3.93
N VAL A 171 3.00 16.80 4.30
CA VAL A 171 4.40 17.09 4.61
C VAL A 171 5.26 16.31 3.61
N PRO A 172 5.68 16.94 2.51
CA PRO A 172 6.47 16.26 1.49
C PRO A 172 7.93 16.10 1.90
N PHE A 173 8.57 15.04 1.41
CA PHE A 173 10.01 14.81 1.58
C PHE A 173 10.69 14.54 0.22
N GLU A 174 12.01 14.74 0.14
CA GLU A 174 12.76 14.56 -1.12
C GLU A 174 13.21 13.11 -1.32
N GLU A 175 14.32 12.68 -0.70
CA GLU A 175 14.91 11.36 -0.90
C GLU A 175 14.47 10.36 0.18
N LYS A 176 14.49 10.81 1.43
CA LYS A 176 14.04 10.00 2.57
C LYS A 176 13.64 10.88 3.77
N THR A 177 12.84 10.30 4.63
CA THR A 177 12.44 10.90 5.91
C THR A 177 12.26 9.82 6.97
N GLU A 178 12.39 10.19 8.23
CA GLU A 178 12.17 9.35 9.40
C GLU A 178 11.18 10.05 10.34
N PRO A 179 9.85 9.93 10.08
CA PRO A 179 8.84 10.63 10.87
C PRO A 179 8.80 10.20 12.35
N VAL A 180 9.17 8.96 12.62
CA VAL A 180 9.30 8.39 13.96
C VAL A 180 10.59 7.56 14.00
N PRO A 181 11.38 7.58 15.07
CA PRO A 181 12.63 6.81 15.15
C PRO A 181 12.43 5.34 14.78
N GLY A 182 13.25 4.85 13.83
CA GLY A 182 13.18 3.50 13.29
C GLY A 182 12.11 3.29 12.22
N ILE A 183 11.35 4.32 11.79
CA ILE A 183 10.38 4.25 10.70
C ILE A 183 10.82 5.20 9.58
N GLU A 184 11.40 4.66 8.53
CA GLU A 184 11.93 5.42 7.38
C GLU A 184 11.01 5.27 6.16
N MET A 185 10.73 6.37 5.47
CA MET A 185 10.19 6.40 4.11
C MET A 185 11.32 6.75 3.15
N ILE A 186 11.44 5.99 2.07
CA ILE A 186 12.55 6.12 1.11
C ILE A 186 11.96 6.20 -0.29
N HIS A 187 12.20 7.31 -0.99
CA HIS A 187 11.78 7.49 -2.38
C HIS A 187 12.49 6.50 -3.29
N THR A 188 11.74 5.81 -4.13
CA THR A 188 12.26 4.80 -5.06
C THR A 188 11.87 5.10 -6.51
N GLY A 189 10.72 5.67 -6.72
CA GLY A 189 10.08 5.68 -8.03
C GLY A 189 9.74 4.26 -8.49
N GLY A 190 9.49 4.09 -9.78
CA GLY A 190 9.21 2.81 -10.42
C GLY A 190 7.74 2.66 -10.78
N HIS A 191 6.90 2.30 -9.85
CA HIS A 191 5.46 2.17 -10.06
C HIS A 191 4.82 3.52 -10.44
N SER A 192 4.98 4.55 -9.62
CA SER A 192 4.84 5.97 -9.98
C SER A 192 6.21 6.65 -9.91
N ASN A 193 6.32 7.89 -10.38
CA ASN A 193 7.58 8.62 -10.29
C ASN A 193 7.98 8.88 -8.83
N GLY A 194 7.02 9.18 -7.98
CA GLY A 194 7.24 9.50 -6.57
C GLY A 194 7.07 8.35 -5.59
N HIS A 195 6.86 7.12 -6.08
CA HIS A 195 6.66 5.95 -5.22
C HIS A 195 7.77 5.81 -4.16
N SER A 196 7.38 5.34 -2.98
CA SER A 196 8.29 5.17 -1.84
C SER A 196 8.08 3.81 -1.16
N VAL A 197 9.16 3.24 -0.65
CA VAL A 197 9.11 2.09 0.27
C VAL A 197 9.17 2.58 1.72
N ILE A 198 8.65 1.77 2.64
CA ILE A 198 8.70 2.06 4.07
C ILE A 198 9.51 0.94 4.75
N LYS A 199 10.55 1.34 5.49
CA LYS A 199 11.36 0.44 6.31
C LYS A 199 11.08 0.72 7.78
N VAL A 200 10.74 -0.31 8.54
CA VAL A 200 10.59 -0.23 10.00
C VAL A 200 11.63 -1.13 10.62
N GLU A 201 12.43 -0.58 11.53
CA GLU A 201 13.45 -1.29 12.28
C GLU A 201 13.23 -1.09 13.78
N ASP A 202 13.13 -2.20 14.52
CA ASP A 202 12.96 -2.19 15.97
C ASP A 202 13.64 -3.42 16.60
N ASN A 203 14.53 -3.17 17.58
CA ASN A 203 15.27 -4.20 18.30
C ASN A 203 16.02 -5.21 17.39
N GLY A 204 16.55 -4.73 16.26
CA GLY A 204 17.30 -5.56 15.31
C GLY A 204 16.43 -6.39 14.36
N GLU A 205 15.11 -6.33 14.48
CA GLU A 205 14.20 -6.88 13.50
C GLU A 205 13.76 -5.80 12.49
N ILE A 206 13.50 -6.21 11.25
CA ILE A 206 13.17 -5.29 10.17
C ILE A 206 11.91 -5.76 9.45
N LEU A 207 10.99 -4.83 9.18
CA LEU A 207 9.92 -4.98 8.21
C LEU A 207 10.10 -3.98 7.08
N LEU A 208 9.96 -4.47 5.87
CA LEU A 208 9.98 -3.67 4.64
C LEU A 208 8.62 -3.74 3.96
N HIS A 209 8.00 -2.60 3.75
CA HIS A 209 6.80 -2.44 2.95
C HIS A 209 7.18 -1.90 1.58
N MET A 210 7.11 -2.76 0.56
CA MET A 210 7.50 -2.41 -0.81
C MET A 210 6.35 -1.82 -1.63
N ALA A 211 5.14 -1.79 -1.07
CA ALA A 211 3.92 -1.34 -1.74
C ALA A 211 3.82 -1.91 -3.17
N ASP A 212 3.58 -1.08 -4.17
CA ASP A 212 3.31 -1.53 -5.53
C ASP A 212 4.55 -1.87 -6.37
N LEU A 213 5.75 -1.74 -5.81
CA LEU A 213 6.90 -2.45 -6.36
C LEU A 213 6.77 -3.98 -6.19
N MET A 214 6.08 -4.43 -5.14
CA MET A 214 5.80 -5.85 -4.87
C MET A 214 4.39 -5.98 -4.25
N PRO A 215 3.32 -5.76 -5.05
CA PRO A 215 1.96 -5.70 -4.52
C PRO A 215 1.48 -6.99 -3.88
N THR A 216 1.96 -8.15 -4.33
CA THR A 216 1.64 -9.47 -3.77
C THR A 216 2.88 -10.36 -3.68
N HIS A 217 2.80 -11.45 -2.90
CA HIS A 217 3.85 -12.47 -2.80
C HIS A 217 4.25 -13.06 -4.16
N ALA A 218 3.30 -13.14 -5.11
CA ALA A 218 3.56 -13.67 -6.44
C ALA A 218 4.53 -12.78 -7.26
N HIS A 219 4.67 -11.50 -6.89
CA HIS A 219 5.59 -10.55 -7.51
C HIS A 219 7.02 -10.60 -6.94
N SER A 220 7.39 -11.65 -6.21
CA SER A 220 8.74 -11.82 -5.64
C SER A 220 9.87 -11.99 -6.67
N ASN A 221 9.54 -12.29 -7.93
CA ASN A 221 10.54 -12.22 -9.02
C ASN A 221 10.73 -10.75 -9.44
N PRO A 222 11.95 -10.18 -9.41
CA PRO A 222 12.18 -8.79 -9.80
C PRO A 222 11.71 -8.42 -11.21
N LEU A 223 11.70 -9.38 -12.13
CA LEU A 223 11.25 -9.15 -13.52
C LEU A 223 9.71 -9.15 -13.68
N TRP A 224 8.98 -9.56 -12.64
CA TRP A 224 7.52 -9.57 -12.67
C TRP A 224 7.00 -8.21 -12.18
N VAL A 225 6.88 -7.28 -13.10
CA VAL A 225 6.41 -5.91 -12.88
C VAL A 225 5.02 -5.72 -13.47
N LEU A 226 4.31 -4.71 -13.00
CA LEU A 226 2.96 -4.42 -13.45
C LEU A 226 2.98 -3.73 -14.83
N ALA A 227 1.95 -3.95 -15.64
CA ALA A 227 1.69 -3.09 -16.78
C ALA A 227 1.30 -1.66 -16.34
N TYR A 228 0.92 -1.49 -15.08
CA TYR A 228 0.63 -0.19 -14.46
C TYR A 228 1.88 0.61 -14.09
N ASP A 229 3.07 -0.01 -14.05
CA ASP A 229 4.30 0.70 -13.72
C ASP A 229 4.62 1.77 -14.78
N ASP A 230 4.77 3.02 -14.37
CA ASP A 230 5.16 4.11 -15.26
C ASP A 230 6.63 3.99 -15.67
N TYR A 231 7.48 3.43 -14.79
CA TYR A 231 8.92 3.27 -14.99
C TYR A 231 9.36 1.83 -14.73
N PRO A 232 8.96 0.85 -15.56
CA PRO A 232 9.14 -0.58 -15.27
C PRO A 232 10.61 -0.99 -15.10
N MET A 233 11.54 -0.35 -15.81
CA MET A 233 12.98 -0.64 -15.63
C MET A 233 13.48 -0.19 -14.27
N ASN A 234 12.98 0.94 -13.74
CA ASN A 234 13.28 1.38 -12.40
C ASN A 234 12.64 0.44 -11.36
N SER A 235 11.39 0.02 -11.56
CA SER A 235 10.73 -1.00 -10.72
C SER A 235 11.58 -2.26 -10.60
N ILE A 236 12.12 -2.78 -11.71
CA ILE A 236 13.01 -3.96 -11.70
C ILE A 236 14.25 -3.70 -10.85
N GLN A 237 14.93 -2.56 -11.03
CA GLN A 237 16.15 -2.22 -10.30
C GLN A 237 15.87 -2.07 -8.80
N GLN A 238 14.79 -1.38 -8.42
CA GLN A 238 14.40 -1.22 -7.02
C GLN A 238 14.01 -2.57 -6.40
N LYS A 239 13.27 -3.41 -7.11
CA LYS A 239 12.96 -4.77 -6.63
C LYS A 239 14.21 -5.60 -6.42
N GLN A 240 15.18 -5.56 -7.34
CA GLN A 240 16.46 -6.26 -7.16
C GLN A 240 17.18 -5.80 -5.90
N LYS A 241 17.28 -4.47 -5.69
CA LYS A 241 17.91 -3.86 -4.51
C LYS A 241 17.22 -4.30 -3.22
N TRP A 242 15.90 -4.09 -3.12
CA TRP A 242 15.17 -4.30 -1.88
C TRP A 242 14.94 -5.78 -1.55
N LEU A 243 14.73 -6.64 -2.54
CA LEU A 243 14.65 -8.09 -2.33
C LEU A 243 16.02 -8.70 -1.99
N GLY A 244 17.11 -8.15 -2.52
CA GLY A 244 18.47 -8.49 -2.09
C GLY A 244 18.70 -8.17 -0.62
N TYR A 245 18.39 -6.92 -0.23
CA TYR A 245 18.44 -6.47 1.15
C TYR A 245 17.57 -7.34 2.09
N ALA A 246 16.34 -7.65 1.66
CA ALA A 246 15.41 -8.46 2.45
C ALA A 246 15.94 -9.88 2.68
N GLY A 247 16.57 -10.51 1.68
CA GLY A 247 17.19 -11.82 1.81
C GLY A 247 18.38 -11.82 2.77
N GLU A 248 19.31 -10.87 2.60
CA GLU A 248 20.50 -10.74 3.45
C GLU A 248 20.15 -10.49 4.93
N LYS A 249 19.17 -9.62 5.17
CA LYS A 249 18.75 -9.24 6.53
C LYS A 249 17.63 -10.11 7.09
N GLN A 250 17.10 -11.04 6.31
CA GLN A 250 15.94 -11.86 6.66
C GLN A 250 14.77 -11.00 7.18
N THR A 251 14.43 -9.94 6.41
CA THR A 251 13.38 -9.00 6.80
C THR A 251 11.99 -9.56 6.55
N TRP A 252 11.01 -9.09 7.30
CA TRP A 252 9.61 -9.22 6.93
C TRP A 252 9.31 -8.33 5.71
N LEU A 253 8.55 -8.88 4.75
CA LEU A 253 7.95 -8.15 3.63
C LEU A 253 6.45 -8.09 3.85
N SER A 254 5.88 -6.91 4.05
CA SER A 254 4.44 -6.72 4.22
C SER A 254 3.75 -6.35 2.91
N PHE A 255 2.47 -6.70 2.81
CA PHE A 255 1.66 -6.48 1.62
C PHE A 255 0.44 -5.62 1.92
N TYR A 256 0.10 -4.80 0.94
CA TYR A 256 -1.11 -4.03 0.87
C TYR A 256 -2.19 -4.75 0.04
N HIS A 257 -1.79 -5.32 -1.10
CA HIS A 257 -2.70 -5.89 -2.09
C HIS A 257 -2.88 -7.42 -2.00
N ASP A 258 -2.07 -8.11 -1.22
CA ASP A 258 -2.12 -9.58 -1.20
C ASP A 258 -3.40 -10.11 -0.54
N ALA A 259 -4.13 -10.98 -1.25
CA ALA A 259 -5.35 -11.61 -0.76
C ALA A 259 -5.10 -12.83 0.17
N PHE A 260 -3.83 -13.28 0.31
CA PHE A 260 -3.46 -14.50 1.02
C PHE A 260 -2.52 -14.25 2.20
N TYR A 261 -1.56 -13.34 2.02
CA TYR A 261 -0.54 -13.06 3.02
C TYR A 261 -0.58 -11.59 3.44
N ARG A 262 -0.42 -11.36 4.73
CA ARG A 262 -0.18 -10.03 5.30
C ARG A 262 1.29 -9.67 5.26
N ALA A 263 2.13 -10.65 5.60
CA ALA A 263 3.56 -10.53 5.53
C ALA A 263 4.21 -11.89 5.28
N ILE A 264 5.38 -11.90 4.68
CA ILE A 264 6.23 -13.07 4.50
C ILE A 264 7.67 -12.73 4.84
N LYS A 265 8.44 -13.77 5.15
CA LYS A 265 9.88 -13.66 5.40
C LYS A 265 10.63 -14.63 4.50
N PHE A 266 11.65 -14.15 3.81
CA PHE A 266 12.50 -14.97 2.95
C PHE A 266 13.90 -15.16 3.56
N ASN A 267 14.51 -16.31 3.26
CA ASN A 267 15.96 -16.48 3.42
C ASN A 267 16.72 -15.95 2.18
N GLU A 268 18.06 -16.03 2.23
CA GLU A 268 18.94 -15.62 1.12
C GLU A 268 18.66 -16.36 -0.20
N LYS A 269 18.14 -17.59 -0.13
CA LYS A 269 17.75 -18.40 -1.30
C LYS A 269 16.35 -18.04 -1.84
N ARG A 270 15.67 -17.02 -1.24
CA ARG A 270 14.30 -16.64 -1.53
C ARG A 270 13.26 -17.72 -1.27
N GLU A 271 13.56 -18.62 -0.34
CA GLU A 271 12.59 -19.56 0.19
C GLU A 271 11.82 -18.87 1.32
N MET A 272 10.50 -19.03 1.33
CA MET A 272 9.65 -18.50 2.41
C MET A 272 9.91 -19.30 3.69
N ILE A 273 10.39 -18.63 4.73
CA ILE A 273 10.74 -19.24 6.01
C ILE A 273 9.74 -18.91 7.12
N ASP A 274 8.95 -17.84 6.93
CA ASP A 274 7.91 -17.46 7.87
C ASP A 274 6.82 -16.65 7.15
N LYS A 275 5.60 -16.59 7.71
CA LYS A 275 4.46 -15.90 7.11
C LYS A 275 3.40 -15.50 8.13
N VAL A 276 2.68 -14.43 7.84
CA VAL A 276 1.40 -14.07 8.45
C VAL A 276 0.34 -14.23 7.37
N GLU A 277 -0.49 -15.24 7.50
CA GLU A 277 -1.59 -15.49 6.56
C GLU A 277 -2.78 -14.60 6.86
N ARG A 278 -3.49 -14.21 5.83
CA ARG A 278 -4.77 -13.54 5.97
C ARG A 278 -5.84 -14.55 6.39
N ILE A 279 -6.61 -14.24 7.43
CA ILE A 279 -7.81 -14.98 7.81
C ILE A 279 -8.88 -14.65 6.76
N ARG A 280 -9.28 -15.66 6.00
CA ARG A 280 -10.37 -15.54 5.01
C ARG A 280 -11.65 -16.05 5.67
N PRO A 281 -12.78 -15.32 5.57
CA PRO A 281 -14.07 -15.89 5.99
C PRO A 281 -14.36 -17.15 5.16
N GLU A 282 -14.92 -18.16 5.83
CA GLU A 282 -15.38 -19.41 5.20
C GLU A 282 -16.52 -19.16 4.20
#